data_ef4aa4826b9b7d423a2d588c04f9dc5c
#
_entry.id   ef4aa4826b9b7d423a2d588c04f9dc5c
#
_cell.length_a   1.000
_cell.length_b   1.000
_cell.length_c   1.000
_cell.angle_alpha   90.00
_cell.angle_beta   90.00
_cell.angle_gamma   90.00
#
_symmetry.space_group_name_H-M   'P 1'
#
loop_
_entity.id
_entity.type
_entity.pdbx_description
1 polymer ?
#
loop_
_entity_poly.entity_id
_entity_poly.type
_entity_poly.pdbx_seq_one_letter_code
_entity_poly.pdbx_strand_id
1 'polypeptide(L)'
;MKTSKKDTRWLVSVALMAAIVILLANTPLGMIQLPIIKATTVHIPVIIGAIILGPAAGAILGGVFGICSMISNTTAPTLLSFAFSPFLSSDVPGIFKALWISIGCRVLIGVVSGWLWIGLKKMKMNTAIALPLVGFVGSMTNTILVMGSIYKLLANQYAAAKGVAVNAVWGLIMGTITASGIPEAIAGAVLVGVLGKVLLSFVRRQLAVA
;
A
#
# COMPACT_ATOMS: atom_id res chain seq x y z
N MET A 1 -10.93 -15.43 28.77
CA MET A 1 -9.63 -14.82 28.38
C MET A 1 -9.64 -13.36 28.85
N LYS A 2 -8.78 -12.97 29.81
CA LYS A 2 -8.61 -11.56 30.19
C LYS A 2 -7.74 -10.87 29.14
N THR A 3 -8.33 -10.10 28.24
CA THR A 3 -7.58 -9.23 27.32
C THR A 3 -6.82 -8.18 28.15
N SER A 4 -5.53 -8.09 27.94
CA SER A 4 -4.69 -7.06 28.59
C SER A 4 -5.12 -5.67 28.08
N LYS A 5 -5.10 -4.64 28.96
CA LYS A 5 -5.39 -3.25 28.57
C LYS A 5 -4.51 -2.78 27.37
N LYS A 6 -3.31 -3.33 27.23
CA LYS A 6 -2.41 -3.05 26.09
C LYS A 6 -2.97 -3.62 24.78
N ASP A 7 -3.53 -4.84 24.82
CA ASP A 7 -4.11 -5.49 23.63
C ASP A 7 -5.34 -4.73 23.14
N THR A 8 -6.20 -4.26 24.06
CA THR A 8 -7.39 -3.48 23.73
C THR A 8 -7.02 -2.13 23.09
N ARG A 9 -6.05 -1.40 23.63
CA ARG A 9 -5.59 -0.12 23.05
C ARG A 9 -5.00 -0.31 21.65
N TRP A 10 -4.21 -1.35 21.45
CA TRP A 10 -3.65 -1.69 20.13
C TRP A 10 -4.77 -2.00 19.12
N LEU A 11 -5.75 -2.82 19.53
CA LEU A 11 -6.87 -3.20 18.67
C LEU A 11 -7.71 -1.98 18.24
N VAL A 12 -8.03 -1.08 19.18
CA VAL A 12 -8.76 0.16 18.90
C VAL A 12 -7.96 1.06 17.95
N SER A 13 -6.65 1.16 18.15
CA SER A 13 -5.79 1.97 17.26
C SER A 13 -5.73 1.39 15.84
N VAL A 14 -5.64 0.07 15.69
CA VAL A 14 -5.68 -0.59 14.38
C VAL A 14 -7.04 -0.38 13.72
N ALA A 15 -8.15 -0.52 14.47
CA ALA A 15 -9.50 -0.29 13.95
C ALA A 15 -9.70 1.16 13.49
N LEU A 16 -9.20 2.15 14.24
CA LEU A 16 -9.25 3.56 13.85
C LEU A 16 -8.45 3.82 12.56
N MET A 17 -7.23 3.27 12.48
CA MET A 17 -6.41 3.40 11.27
C MET A 17 -7.06 2.68 10.08
N ALA A 18 -7.69 1.53 10.28
CA ALA A 18 -8.45 0.83 9.25
C ALA A 18 -9.64 1.67 8.74
N ALA A 19 -10.35 2.35 9.63
CA ALA A 19 -11.41 3.29 9.25
C ALA A 19 -10.87 4.43 8.38
N ILE A 20 -9.70 4.99 8.71
CA ILE A 20 -9.04 6.02 7.88
C ILE A 20 -8.68 5.45 6.49
N VAL A 21 -8.14 4.23 6.42
CA VAL A 21 -7.83 3.54 5.16
C VAL A 21 -9.10 3.37 4.31
N ILE A 22 -10.21 2.91 4.91
CA ILE A 22 -11.49 2.71 4.23
C ILE A 22 -12.05 4.06 3.74
N LEU A 23 -12.05 5.09 4.57
CA LEU A 23 -12.52 6.43 4.19
C LEU A 23 -11.71 6.98 3.01
N LEU A 24 -10.38 6.95 3.10
CA LEU A 24 -9.51 7.39 2.00
C LEU A 24 -9.74 6.57 0.72
N ALA A 25 -9.85 5.25 0.83
CA ALA A 25 -10.06 4.40 -0.35
C ALA A 25 -11.38 4.68 -1.07
N ASN A 26 -12.39 5.23 -0.38
CA ASN A 26 -13.69 5.58 -0.95
C ASN A 26 -13.82 7.07 -1.32
N THR A 27 -12.72 7.83 -1.26
CA THR A 27 -12.68 9.23 -1.67
C THR A 27 -11.79 9.42 -2.90
N PRO A 28 -12.04 10.47 -3.72
CA PRO A 28 -11.16 10.79 -4.85
C PRO A 28 -9.70 11.07 -4.44
N LEU A 29 -9.47 11.47 -3.19
CA LEU A 29 -8.12 11.72 -2.65
C LEU A 29 -7.32 10.43 -2.46
N GLY A 30 -7.98 9.31 -2.16
CA GLY A 30 -7.32 8.04 -1.90
C GLY A 30 -7.04 7.22 -3.16
N MET A 31 -7.93 7.28 -4.14
CA MET A 31 -7.81 6.57 -5.42
C MET A 31 -8.11 7.51 -6.58
N ILE A 32 -7.09 8.20 -7.04
CA ILE A 32 -7.18 9.12 -8.19
C ILE A 32 -7.29 8.27 -9.46
N GLN A 33 -8.45 8.33 -10.11
CA GLN A 33 -8.69 7.60 -11.35
C GLN A 33 -7.95 8.29 -12.50
N LEU A 34 -6.91 7.64 -13.00
CA LEU A 34 -6.27 7.99 -14.25
C LEU A 34 -6.81 7.08 -15.37
N PRO A 35 -6.74 7.48 -16.65
CA PRO A 35 -7.32 6.70 -17.75
C PRO A 35 -6.82 5.25 -17.84
N ILE A 36 -5.61 4.99 -17.38
CA ILE A 36 -4.93 3.70 -17.52
C ILE A 36 -4.83 2.94 -16.20
N ILE A 37 -4.55 3.64 -15.11
CA ILE A 37 -4.31 3.06 -13.77
C ILE A 37 -4.84 4.01 -12.70
N LYS A 38 -5.16 3.48 -11.52
CA LYS A 38 -5.50 4.29 -10.35
C LYS A 38 -4.23 4.60 -9.58
N ALA A 39 -3.85 5.88 -9.51
CA ALA A 39 -2.84 6.34 -8.56
C ALA A 39 -3.42 6.31 -7.14
N THR A 40 -2.68 5.81 -6.17
CA THR A 40 -3.22 5.59 -4.83
C THR A 40 -2.39 6.29 -3.77
N THR A 41 -3.04 7.04 -2.88
CA THR A 41 -2.45 7.60 -1.67
C THR A 41 -2.79 6.77 -0.41
N VAL A 42 -3.64 5.76 -0.56
CA VAL A 42 -4.14 4.91 0.54
C VAL A 42 -3.02 4.08 1.21
N HIS A 43 -1.91 3.84 0.52
CA HIS A 43 -0.75 3.18 1.11
C HIS A 43 -0.07 4.02 2.21
N ILE A 44 -0.25 5.36 2.22
CA ILE A 44 0.36 6.27 3.21
C ILE A 44 -0.11 5.95 4.63
N PRO A 45 -1.43 5.91 4.96
CA PRO A 45 -1.89 5.50 6.29
C PRO A 45 -1.50 4.07 6.65
N VAL A 46 -1.36 3.16 5.67
CA VAL A 46 -0.86 1.79 5.93
C VAL A 46 0.59 1.85 6.43
N ILE A 47 1.46 2.63 5.77
CA ILE A 47 2.86 2.82 6.17
C ILE A 47 2.94 3.47 7.57
N ILE A 48 2.15 4.52 7.81
CA ILE A 48 2.11 5.22 9.11
C ILE A 48 1.63 4.27 10.21
N GLY A 49 0.59 3.49 9.96
CA GLY A 49 0.10 2.48 10.89
C GLY A 49 1.14 1.41 11.20
N ALA A 50 1.91 0.97 10.19
CA ALA A 50 3.02 0.04 10.37
C ALA A 50 4.17 0.61 11.22
N ILE A 51 4.45 1.92 11.08
CA ILE A 51 5.46 2.63 11.88
C ILE A 51 5.04 2.74 13.35
N ILE A 52 3.77 3.07 13.62
CA ILE A 52 3.28 3.37 14.98
C ILE A 52 2.89 2.09 15.72
N LEU A 53 2.20 1.16 15.06
CA LEU A 53 1.57 -0.01 15.67
C LEU A 53 2.31 -1.32 15.38
N GLY A 54 3.35 -1.26 14.53
CA GLY A 54 4.20 -2.39 14.17
C GLY A 54 3.79 -3.13 12.90
N PRO A 55 4.64 -4.09 12.44
CA PRO A 55 4.46 -4.80 11.16
C PRO A 55 3.16 -5.59 11.07
N ALA A 56 2.69 -6.17 12.18
CA ALA A 56 1.44 -6.93 12.22
C ALA A 56 0.22 -6.02 11.94
N ALA A 57 0.19 -4.83 12.55
CA ALA A 57 -0.84 -3.83 12.23
C ALA A 57 -0.73 -3.38 10.77
N GLY A 58 0.50 -3.15 10.28
CA GLY A 58 0.75 -2.83 8.86
C GLY A 58 0.19 -3.90 7.91
N ALA A 59 0.36 -5.19 8.24
CA ALA A 59 -0.20 -6.29 7.46
C ALA A 59 -1.74 -6.26 7.42
N ILE A 60 -2.39 -6.03 8.57
CA ILE A 60 -3.85 -5.92 8.66
C ILE A 60 -4.35 -4.73 7.84
N LEU A 61 -3.74 -3.55 8.01
CA LEU A 61 -4.11 -2.34 7.27
C LEU A 61 -3.87 -2.48 5.77
N GLY A 62 -2.78 -3.15 5.38
CA GLY A 62 -2.50 -3.52 3.99
C GLY A 62 -3.56 -4.47 3.42
N GLY A 63 -4.03 -5.44 4.19
CA GLY A 63 -5.15 -6.31 3.83
C GLY A 63 -6.45 -5.53 3.61
N VAL A 64 -6.79 -4.62 4.52
CA VAL A 64 -7.96 -3.73 4.39
C VAL A 64 -7.85 -2.88 3.11
N PHE A 65 -6.68 -2.27 2.86
CA PHE A 65 -6.42 -1.54 1.62
C PHE A 65 -6.59 -2.43 0.39
N GLY A 66 -6.08 -3.66 0.43
CA GLY A 66 -6.21 -4.63 -0.66
C GLY A 66 -7.68 -4.95 -0.98
N ILE A 67 -8.50 -5.18 0.03
CA ILE A 67 -9.94 -5.41 -0.11
C ILE A 67 -10.63 -4.18 -0.72
N CYS A 68 -10.35 -2.98 -0.22
CA CYS A 68 -10.88 -1.74 -0.79
C CYS A 68 -10.46 -1.57 -2.27
N SER A 69 -9.20 -1.88 -2.60
CA SER A 69 -8.70 -1.85 -3.97
C SER A 69 -9.43 -2.84 -4.87
N MET A 70 -9.68 -4.05 -4.40
CA MET A 70 -10.45 -5.08 -5.10
C MET A 70 -11.89 -4.59 -5.38
N ILE A 71 -12.59 -4.10 -4.36
CA ILE A 71 -13.95 -3.57 -4.49
C ILE A 71 -13.99 -2.42 -5.48
N SER A 72 -13.10 -1.43 -5.34
CA SER A 72 -13.03 -0.27 -6.24
C SER A 72 -12.76 -0.64 -7.70
N ASN A 73 -11.92 -1.66 -7.95
CA ASN A 73 -11.65 -2.14 -9.31
C ASN A 73 -12.78 -3.00 -9.87
N THR A 74 -13.63 -3.56 -9.03
CA THR A 74 -14.82 -4.31 -9.45
C THR A 74 -15.96 -3.36 -9.78
N THR A 75 -16.21 -2.33 -8.95
CA THR A 75 -17.33 -1.40 -9.09
C THR A 75 -17.09 -0.29 -10.12
N ALA A 76 -15.86 0.17 -10.25
CA ALA A 76 -15.45 1.20 -11.20
C ALA A 76 -14.22 0.70 -12.00
N PRO A 77 -14.42 -0.20 -12.99
CA PRO A 77 -13.31 -0.82 -13.71
C PRO A 77 -12.57 0.19 -14.59
N THR A 78 -11.25 0.04 -14.63
CA THR A 78 -10.32 0.69 -15.56
C THR A 78 -9.71 -0.36 -16.49
N LEU A 79 -8.89 0.04 -17.44
CA LEU A 79 -8.25 -0.87 -18.40
C LEU A 79 -7.49 -2.04 -17.74
N LEU A 80 -6.91 -1.81 -16.55
CA LEU A 80 -6.12 -2.82 -15.83
C LEU A 80 -6.85 -3.45 -14.64
N SER A 81 -8.14 -3.22 -14.49
CA SER A 81 -8.90 -3.74 -13.34
C SER A 81 -8.99 -5.27 -13.30
N PHE A 82 -8.80 -5.97 -14.43
CA PHE A 82 -8.69 -7.43 -14.46
C PHE A 82 -7.53 -7.96 -13.60
N ALA A 83 -6.47 -7.16 -13.41
CA ALA A 83 -5.34 -7.54 -12.56
C ALA A 83 -5.63 -7.40 -11.05
N PHE A 84 -6.70 -6.69 -10.67
CA PHE A 84 -7.02 -6.38 -9.28
C PHE A 84 -8.35 -6.97 -8.81
N SER A 85 -9.23 -7.35 -9.73
CA SER A 85 -10.54 -7.92 -9.41
C SER A 85 -10.62 -9.38 -9.84
N PRO A 86 -10.81 -10.31 -8.89
CA PRO A 86 -11.01 -11.72 -9.22
C PRO A 86 -12.32 -11.97 -10.00
N PHE A 87 -13.29 -11.05 -9.92
CA PHE A 87 -14.58 -11.15 -10.61
C PHE A 87 -14.50 -10.81 -12.11
N LEU A 88 -13.40 -10.19 -12.53
CA LEU A 88 -13.13 -9.87 -13.94
C LEU A 88 -12.22 -10.91 -14.62
N SER A 89 -11.81 -11.96 -13.89
CA SER A 89 -11.00 -13.05 -14.41
C SER A 89 -11.90 -14.19 -14.90
N SER A 90 -11.59 -14.73 -16.08
CA SER A 90 -12.38 -15.81 -16.70
C SER A 90 -11.95 -17.22 -16.25
N ASP A 91 -10.79 -17.32 -15.58
CA ASP A 91 -10.15 -18.58 -15.21
C ASP A 91 -9.73 -18.61 -13.75
N VAL A 92 -9.71 -19.81 -13.15
CA VAL A 92 -9.34 -20.03 -11.75
C VAL A 92 -7.92 -19.49 -11.43
N PRO A 93 -6.89 -19.77 -12.25
CA PRO A 93 -5.57 -19.17 -12.04
C PRO A 93 -5.57 -17.63 -12.03
N GLY A 94 -6.40 -17.00 -12.87
CA GLY A 94 -6.56 -15.53 -12.91
C GLY A 94 -7.12 -14.97 -11.62
N ILE A 95 -8.08 -15.67 -10.99
CA ILE A 95 -8.64 -15.30 -9.67
C ILE A 95 -7.53 -15.22 -8.62
N PHE A 96 -6.68 -16.24 -8.51
CA PHE A 96 -5.58 -16.26 -7.53
C PHE A 96 -4.54 -15.18 -7.83
N LYS A 97 -4.22 -14.91 -9.10
CA LYS A 97 -3.30 -13.83 -9.51
C LYS A 97 -3.87 -12.47 -9.11
N ALA A 98 -5.16 -12.23 -9.35
CA ALA A 98 -5.81 -10.98 -8.97
C ALA A 98 -5.86 -10.78 -7.44
N LEU A 99 -6.15 -11.82 -6.66
CA LEU A 99 -6.10 -11.79 -5.20
C LEU A 99 -4.68 -11.51 -4.67
N TRP A 100 -3.66 -12.13 -5.26
CA TRP A 100 -2.27 -11.85 -4.92
C TRP A 100 -1.92 -10.40 -5.19
N ILE A 101 -2.25 -9.88 -6.38
CA ILE A 101 -1.93 -8.51 -6.77
C ILE A 101 -2.73 -7.50 -5.94
N SER A 102 -4.02 -7.75 -5.67
CA SER A 102 -4.85 -6.80 -4.92
C SER A 102 -4.61 -6.84 -3.41
N ILE A 103 -4.43 -8.01 -2.81
CA ILE A 103 -4.31 -8.16 -1.35
C ILE A 103 -2.87 -8.47 -0.95
N GLY A 104 -2.23 -9.47 -1.53
CA GLY A 104 -0.89 -9.91 -1.15
C GLY A 104 0.16 -8.80 -1.24
N CYS A 105 0.21 -8.08 -2.36
CA CYS A 105 1.14 -6.96 -2.51
C CYS A 105 0.90 -5.85 -1.48
N ARG A 106 -0.36 -5.59 -1.09
CA ARG A 106 -0.71 -4.54 -0.10
C ARG A 106 -0.35 -4.94 1.33
N VAL A 107 -0.55 -6.18 1.68
CA VAL A 107 -0.07 -6.74 2.97
C VAL A 107 1.44 -6.56 3.09
N LEU A 108 2.18 -6.85 2.02
CA LEU A 108 3.64 -6.71 2.01
C LEU A 108 4.11 -5.26 2.18
N ILE A 109 3.36 -4.25 1.71
CA ILE A 109 3.69 -2.84 1.97
C ILE A 109 3.79 -2.59 3.48
N GLY A 110 2.76 -2.99 4.22
CA GLY A 110 2.71 -2.79 5.67
C GLY A 110 3.81 -3.57 6.41
N VAL A 111 4.04 -4.82 6.01
CA VAL A 111 5.08 -5.68 6.60
C VAL A 111 6.47 -5.08 6.37
N VAL A 112 6.81 -4.76 5.11
CA VAL A 112 8.12 -4.20 4.74
C VAL A 112 8.35 -2.86 5.42
N SER A 113 7.37 -1.96 5.42
CA SER A 113 7.48 -0.65 6.07
C SER A 113 7.70 -0.77 7.57
N GLY A 114 6.95 -1.67 8.25
CA GLY A 114 7.10 -1.89 9.68
C GLY A 114 8.45 -2.51 10.06
N TRP A 115 8.93 -3.51 9.33
CA TRP A 115 10.24 -4.10 9.56
C TRP A 115 11.38 -3.15 9.23
N LEU A 116 11.28 -2.39 8.14
CA LEU A 116 12.27 -1.36 7.80
C LEU A 116 12.37 -0.32 8.91
N TRP A 117 11.22 0.16 9.44
CA TRP A 117 11.21 1.09 10.57
C TRP A 117 11.93 0.54 11.80
N ILE A 118 11.65 -0.71 12.20
CA ILE A 118 12.31 -1.37 13.31
C ILE A 118 13.82 -1.47 13.07
N GLY A 119 14.24 -1.85 11.86
CA GLY A 119 15.65 -1.94 11.47
C GLY A 119 16.37 -0.59 11.59
N LEU A 120 15.81 0.47 11.01
CA LEU A 120 16.38 1.82 11.07
C LEU A 120 16.47 2.36 12.50
N LYS A 121 15.48 2.05 13.36
CA LYS A 121 15.53 2.42 14.78
C LYS A 121 16.55 1.64 15.56
N LYS A 122 16.79 0.37 15.25
CA LYS A 122 17.92 -0.42 15.83
C LYS A 122 19.27 0.18 15.44
N MET A 123 19.40 0.70 14.23
CA MET A 123 20.61 1.42 13.77
C MET A 123 20.74 2.83 14.34
N LYS A 124 19.85 3.24 15.28
CA LYS A 124 19.82 4.58 15.91
C LYS A 124 19.69 5.73 14.90
N MET A 125 19.12 5.46 13.73
CA MET A 125 18.92 6.48 12.70
C MET A 125 17.98 7.60 13.20
N ASN A 126 18.30 8.84 12.83
CA ASN A 126 17.46 10.00 13.17
C ASN A 126 16.05 9.83 12.61
N THR A 127 15.05 10.05 13.45
CA THR A 127 13.63 9.92 13.09
C THR A 127 13.25 10.80 11.89
N ALA A 128 13.85 12.00 11.77
CA ALA A 128 13.57 12.92 10.68
C ALA A 128 14.02 12.39 9.31
N ILE A 129 15.01 11.50 9.27
CA ILE A 129 15.51 10.85 8.05
C ILE A 129 14.81 9.49 7.86
N ALA A 130 14.61 8.75 8.95
CA ALA A 130 14.03 7.41 8.91
C ALA A 130 12.56 7.44 8.39
N LEU A 131 11.75 8.43 8.79
CA LEU A 131 10.35 8.52 8.37
C LEU A 131 10.19 8.70 6.84
N PRO A 132 10.82 9.72 6.19
CA PRO A 132 10.76 9.84 4.74
C PRO A 132 11.31 8.62 4.01
N LEU A 133 12.38 8.02 4.52
CA LEU A 133 12.97 6.82 3.93
C LEU A 133 11.99 5.63 3.94
N VAL A 134 11.30 5.39 5.08
CA VAL A 134 10.27 4.35 5.16
C VAL A 134 9.09 4.69 4.25
N GLY A 135 8.69 5.95 4.15
CA GLY A 135 7.65 6.41 3.24
C GLY A 135 8.00 6.12 1.78
N PHE A 136 9.22 6.48 1.37
CA PHE A 136 9.71 6.23 0.01
C PHE A 136 9.77 4.73 -0.32
N VAL A 137 10.44 3.95 0.54
CA VAL A 137 10.59 2.49 0.32
C VAL A 137 9.25 1.78 0.35
N GLY A 138 8.34 2.13 1.28
CA GLY A 138 7.00 1.55 1.35
C GLY A 138 6.17 1.84 0.09
N SER A 139 6.22 3.07 -0.43
CA SER A 139 5.55 3.44 -1.68
C SER A 139 6.16 2.73 -2.89
N MET A 140 7.50 2.67 -2.98
CA MET A 140 8.18 1.92 -4.04
C MET A 140 7.89 0.42 -3.97
N THR A 141 7.78 -0.14 -2.76
CA THR A 141 7.38 -1.53 -2.56
C THR A 141 6.00 -1.79 -3.19
N ASN A 142 5.02 -0.89 -2.99
CA ASN A 142 3.72 -0.98 -3.65
C ASN A 142 3.88 -1.06 -5.18
N THR A 143 4.55 -0.10 -5.77
CA THR A 143 4.69 0.01 -7.23
C THR A 143 5.46 -1.18 -7.82
N ILE A 144 6.58 -1.56 -7.21
CA ILE A 144 7.42 -2.66 -7.72
C ILE A 144 6.71 -4.00 -7.60
N LEU A 145 6.08 -4.29 -6.46
CA LEU A 145 5.37 -5.56 -6.27
C LEU A 145 4.18 -5.69 -7.22
N VAL A 146 3.40 -4.63 -7.39
CA VAL A 146 2.23 -4.65 -8.28
C VAL A 146 2.65 -4.76 -9.74
N MET A 147 3.50 -3.86 -10.20
CA MET A 147 3.95 -3.85 -11.60
C MET A 147 4.78 -5.09 -11.94
N GLY A 148 5.64 -5.56 -11.03
CA GLY A 148 6.40 -6.78 -11.18
C GLY A 148 5.51 -8.03 -11.21
N SER A 149 4.45 -8.08 -10.40
CA SER A 149 3.46 -9.17 -10.44
C SER A 149 2.66 -9.15 -11.74
N ILE A 150 2.23 -7.98 -12.23
CA ILE A 150 1.56 -7.84 -13.52
C ILE A 150 2.48 -8.33 -14.64
N TYR A 151 3.75 -7.94 -14.64
CA TYR A 151 4.71 -8.42 -15.63
C TYR A 151 4.88 -9.93 -15.62
N LYS A 152 5.10 -10.53 -14.44
CA LYS A 152 5.37 -11.96 -14.33
C LYS A 152 4.14 -12.85 -14.55
N LEU A 153 2.96 -12.40 -14.11
CA LEU A 153 1.76 -13.23 -14.05
C LEU A 153 0.74 -12.94 -15.13
N LEU A 154 0.74 -11.72 -15.68
CA LEU A 154 -0.32 -11.18 -16.54
C LEU A 154 0.22 -10.46 -17.79
N ALA A 155 1.48 -10.72 -18.21
CA ALA A 155 2.11 -10.00 -19.35
C ALA A 155 1.29 -10.09 -20.62
N ASN A 156 0.73 -11.26 -20.96
CA ASN A 156 -0.07 -11.46 -22.16
C ASN A 156 -1.38 -10.66 -22.11
N GLN A 157 -2.11 -10.70 -20.97
CA GLN A 157 -3.33 -9.94 -20.77
C GLN A 157 -3.06 -8.44 -20.76
N TYR A 158 -1.94 -8.01 -20.16
CA TYR A 158 -1.51 -6.62 -20.15
C TYR A 158 -1.18 -6.13 -21.57
N ALA A 159 -0.46 -6.93 -22.36
CA ALA A 159 -0.15 -6.64 -23.77
C ALA A 159 -1.42 -6.50 -24.61
N ALA A 160 -2.35 -7.44 -24.47
CA ALA A 160 -3.64 -7.41 -25.17
C ALA A 160 -4.47 -6.18 -24.78
N ALA A 161 -4.56 -5.85 -23.49
CA ALA A 161 -5.28 -4.67 -23.01
C ALA A 161 -4.68 -3.35 -23.50
N LYS A 162 -3.36 -3.31 -23.73
CA LYS A 162 -2.65 -2.12 -24.25
C LYS A 162 -2.53 -2.09 -25.76
N GLY A 163 -2.90 -3.16 -26.48
CA GLY A 163 -2.73 -3.27 -27.92
C GLY A 163 -1.27 -3.28 -28.37
N VAL A 164 -0.36 -3.86 -27.56
CA VAL A 164 1.08 -3.92 -27.85
C VAL A 164 1.60 -5.35 -27.90
N ALA A 165 2.77 -5.54 -28.49
CA ALA A 165 3.43 -6.83 -28.45
C ALA A 165 3.97 -7.15 -27.03
N VAL A 166 4.00 -8.42 -26.64
CA VAL A 166 4.41 -8.88 -25.30
C VAL A 166 5.84 -8.45 -24.93
N ASN A 167 6.74 -8.38 -25.91
CA ASN A 167 8.11 -7.91 -25.70
C ASN A 167 8.21 -6.42 -25.33
N ALA A 168 7.19 -5.60 -25.67
CA ALA A 168 7.13 -4.19 -25.29
C ALA A 168 6.60 -3.96 -23.85
N VAL A 169 6.01 -4.98 -23.21
CA VAL A 169 5.40 -4.86 -21.87
C VAL A 169 6.42 -4.41 -20.83
N TRP A 170 7.66 -4.91 -20.88
CA TRP A 170 8.72 -4.49 -19.97
C TRP A 170 8.98 -2.98 -20.01
N GLY A 171 9.11 -2.43 -21.22
CA GLY A 171 9.30 -0.98 -21.40
C GLY A 171 8.13 -0.14 -20.88
N LEU A 172 6.90 -0.60 -21.08
CA LEU A 172 5.70 0.08 -20.56
C LEU A 172 5.63 0.04 -19.02
N ILE A 173 6.00 -1.08 -18.43
CA ILE A 173 6.03 -1.21 -16.96
C ILE A 173 7.11 -0.31 -16.37
N MET A 174 8.31 -0.30 -16.94
CA MET A 174 9.38 0.61 -16.53
C MET A 174 8.98 2.08 -16.70
N GLY A 175 8.32 2.42 -17.81
CA GLY A 175 7.72 3.74 -18.02
C GLY A 175 6.70 4.12 -16.94
N THR A 176 5.85 3.18 -16.54
CA THR A 176 4.87 3.42 -15.46
C THR A 176 5.54 3.61 -14.10
N ILE A 177 6.56 2.78 -13.78
CA ILE A 177 7.33 2.91 -12.53
C ILE A 177 8.02 4.26 -12.45
N THR A 178 8.65 4.71 -13.54
CA THR A 178 9.36 6.00 -13.57
C THR A 178 8.43 7.19 -13.60
N ALA A 179 7.39 7.18 -14.44
CA ALA A 179 6.51 8.33 -14.65
C ALA A 179 5.48 8.52 -13.52
N SER A 180 5.04 7.44 -12.87
CA SER A 180 4.03 7.50 -11.81
C SER A 180 4.59 7.02 -10.46
N GLY A 181 5.32 5.92 -10.42
CA GLY A 181 5.80 5.32 -9.18
C GLY A 181 6.81 6.19 -8.43
N ILE A 182 7.76 6.81 -9.12
CA ILE A 182 8.75 7.69 -8.47
C ILE A 182 8.10 8.95 -7.89
N PRO A 183 7.29 9.73 -8.62
CA PRO A 183 6.56 10.87 -8.05
C PRO A 183 5.66 10.48 -6.87
N GLU A 184 4.95 9.36 -6.96
CA GLU A 184 4.12 8.84 -5.88
C GLU A 184 4.96 8.46 -4.64
N ALA A 185 6.15 7.88 -4.83
CA ALA A 185 7.07 7.56 -3.75
C ALA A 185 7.66 8.81 -3.08
N ILE A 186 7.95 9.87 -3.84
CA ILE A 186 8.40 11.15 -3.30
C ILE A 186 7.29 11.79 -2.46
N ALA A 187 6.06 11.83 -2.98
CA ALA A 187 4.90 12.30 -2.21
C ALA A 187 4.69 11.48 -0.93
N GLY A 188 4.81 10.15 -1.01
CA GLY A 188 4.77 9.25 0.13
C GLY A 188 5.84 9.54 1.17
N ALA A 189 7.08 9.79 0.74
CA ALA A 189 8.18 10.18 1.62
C ALA A 189 7.89 11.48 2.39
N VAL A 190 7.39 12.50 1.69
CA VAL A 190 7.05 13.80 2.29
C VAL A 190 5.90 13.63 3.28
N LEU A 191 4.80 12.99 2.87
CA LEU A 191 3.61 12.85 3.72
C LEU A 191 3.87 11.96 4.94
N VAL A 192 4.57 10.83 4.78
CA VAL A 192 4.98 9.99 5.92
C VAL A 192 5.96 10.72 6.82
N GLY A 193 6.86 11.52 6.26
CA GLY A 193 7.80 12.36 7.02
C GLY A 193 7.08 13.37 7.92
N VAL A 194 6.15 14.13 7.36
CA VAL A 194 5.41 15.18 8.07
C VAL A 194 4.40 14.57 9.04
N LEU A 195 3.47 13.75 8.55
CA LEU A 195 2.40 13.18 9.35
C LEU A 195 2.94 12.20 10.41
N GLY A 196 3.91 11.37 10.04
CA GLY A 196 4.55 10.43 10.95
C GLY A 196 5.27 11.14 12.11
N LYS A 197 5.95 12.26 11.85
CA LYS A 197 6.58 13.07 12.91
C LYS A 197 5.56 13.63 13.89
N VAL A 198 4.47 14.20 13.39
CA VAL A 198 3.38 14.74 14.21
C VAL A 198 2.75 13.64 15.04
N LEU A 199 2.32 12.54 14.44
CA LEU A 199 1.67 11.44 15.14
C LEU A 199 2.57 10.77 16.19
N LEU A 200 3.85 10.53 15.87
CA LEU A 200 4.79 10.00 16.84
C LEU A 200 5.01 10.95 18.03
N SER A 201 4.95 12.28 17.82
CA SER A 201 5.04 13.24 18.92
C SER A 201 3.85 13.16 19.87
N PHE A 202 2.65 13.00 19.33
CA PHE A 202 1.43 12.80 20.14
C PHE A 202 1.46 11.49 20.92
N VAL A 203 1.82 10.38 20.29
CA VAL A 203 1.93 9.07 20.95
C VAL A 203 2.94 9.12 22.10
N ARG A 204 4.10 9.75 21.90
CA ARG A 204 5.10 9.92 22.98
C ARG A 204 4.60 10.76 24.14
N ARG A 205 3.86 11.85 23.87
CA ARG A 205 3.26 12.68 24.92
C ARG A 205 2.25 11.90 25.77
N GLN A 206 1.40 11.11 25.13
CA GLN A 206 0.42 10.29 25.87
C GLN A 206 1.08 9.22 26.75
N LEU A 207 2.19 8.62 26.30
CA LEU A 207 2.94 7.65 27.08
C LEU A 207 3.74 8.29 28.26
N ALA A 208 4.04 9.58 28.18
CA ALA A 208 4.72 10.32 29.24
C ALA A 208 3.76 10.82 30.34
N VAL A 209 2.45 10.83 30.07
CA VAL A 209 1.41 11.31 31.02
C VAL A 209 0.63 10.13 31.66
N ALA A 210 0.81 8.89 31.15
CA ALA A 210 0.15 7.67 31.64
C ALA A 210 1.09 6.84 32.52
#